data_ed8bc4b8821c178f050ceaee158eed57
#
_entry.id   ed8bc4b8821c178f050ceaee158eed57
#
_cell.length_a   1.000
_cell.length_b   1.000
_cell.length_c   1.000
_cell.angle_alpha   90.00
_cell.angle_beta   90.00
_cell.angle_gamma   90.00
#
_symmetry.space_group_name_H-M   'P 1'
#
loop_
_entity.id
_entity.type
_entity.pdbx_description
1 polymer ?
#
loop_
_entity_poly.entity_id
_entity_poly.type
_entity_poly.pdbx_seq_one_letter_code
_entity_poly.pdbx_strand_id
1 'polypeptide(L)'
;AKIITAQCRQNTNYDIVRYAAHPFFLQGYTTLTNGENTFYEKNKLAQEKLYKGYIGFESDSQCFLYTLHYVHKILKWPLKYYKHVLTPFPFDEMEKRPDRLVLERIKSSLANLEINGPNTTIGVLPDGTMLNVMDSKKLRPTVVCKDGDMVVVTSEVCGANEILPNR
;
A
#
# COMPACT_ATOMS: atom_id res chain seq x y z
N ALA A 1 1.81 20.47 11.90
CA ALA A 1 2.34 19.34 11.12
C ALA A 1 1.87 19.48 9.67
N LYS A 2 2.70 19.10 8.71
CA LYS A 2 2.30 19.11 7.27
C LYS A 2 1.49 17.89 6.90
N ILE A 3 1.80 16.72 7.50
CA ILE A 3 1.12 15.46 7.27
C ILE A 3 0.87 14.81 8.62
N ILE A 4 -0.34 14.30 8.80
CA ILE A 4 -0.74 13.51 9.96
C ILE A 4 -1.31 12.21 9.44
N THR A 5 -0.83 11.09 9.95
CA THR A 5 -1.34 9.76 9.64
C THR A 5 -1.75 9.04 10.92
N ALA A 6 -2.95 8.47 10.93
CA ALA A 6 -3.46 7.73 12.07
C ALA A 6 -4.35 6.59 11.61
N GLN A 7 -4.39 5.52 12.38
CA GLN A 7 -5.30 4.39 12.14
C GLN A 7 -5.81 3.84 13.46
N CYS A 8 -7.10 3.50 13.47
CA CYS A 8 -7.72 2.70 14.50
C CYS A 8 -8.31 1.46 13.83
N ARG A 9 -7.88 0.26 14.24
CA ARG A 9 -8.43 -1.00 13.70
C ARG A 9 -8.50 -2.07 14.76
N GLN A 10 -9.46 -2.97 14.60
CA GLN A 10 -9.52 -4.23 15.31
C GLN A 10 -8.67 -5.27 14.56
N ASN A 11 -7.77 -5.93 15.26
CA ASN A 11 -7.03 -7.07 14.70
C ASN A 11 -7.93 -8.31 14.67
N THR A 12 -7.94 -9.04 13.55
CA THR A 12 -8.83 -10.20 13.37
C THR A 12 -8.08 -11.52 13.28
N ASN A 13 -6.81 -11.53 12.87
CA ASN A 13 -6.09 -12.75 12.49
C ASN A 13 -4.80 -13.00 13.28
N TYR A 14 -4.31 -12.03 14.04
CA TYR A 14 -3.02 -12.10 14.74
C TYR A 14 -3.14 -11.48 16.13
N ASP A 15 -2.21 -11.84 17.02
CA ASP A 15 -2.07 -11.15 18.29
C ASP A 15 -1.75 -9.67 18.09
N ILE A 16 -2.25 -8.83 19.02
CA ILE A 16 -1.95 -7.40 18.98
C ILE A 16 -0.53 -7.18 19.47
N VAL A 17 0.36 -6.88 18.55
CA VAL A 17 1.75 -6.52 18.85
C VAL A 17 1.93 -5.02 18.62
N ARG A 18 2.23 -4.29 19.69
CA ARG A 18 2.26 -2.81 19.67
C ARG A 18 3.21 -2.24 18.62
N TYR A 19 4.39 -2.83 18.43
CA TYR A 19 5.36 -2.36 17.45
C TYR A 19 4.99 -2.73 15.99
N ALA A 20 4.02 -3.63 15.81
CA ALA A 20 3.47 -4.00 14.50
C ALA A 20 2.10 -3.38 14.24
N ALA A 21 1.79 -2.28 14.91
CA ALA A 21 0.60 -1.48 14.66
C ALA A 21 0.85 -0.40 13.59
N HIS A 22 -0.21 -0.05 12.86
CA HIS A 22 -0.15 1.07 11.91
C HIS A 22 0.00 2.43 12.62
N PRO A 23 0.60 3.43 11.97
CA PRO A 23 1.26 3.37 10.65
C PRO A 23 2.60 2.65 10.70
N PHE A 24 2.91 1.88 9.65
CA PHE A 24 4.25 1.29 9.52
C PHE A 24 5.23 2.30 8.95
N PHE A 25 6.48 2.22 9.38
CA PHE A 25 7.52 3.17 8.99
C PHE A 25 8.82 2.46 8.58
N LEU A 26 9.39 2.87 7.47
CA LEU A 26 10.70 2.38 6.98
C LEU A 26 11.44 3.50 6.24
N GLN A 27 12.52 4.01 6.81
CA GLN A 27 13.40 5.01 6.19
C GLN A 27 12.66 6.22 5.56
N GLY A 28 11.68 6.78 6.28
CA GLY A 28 10.88 7.91 5.82
C GLY A 28 9.64 7.54 5.00
N TYR A 29 9.49 6.29 4.60
CA TYR A 29 8.26 5.77 3.99
C TYR A 29 7.29 5.36 5.08
N THR A 30 6.02 5.65 4.87
CA THR A 30 4.96 5.26 5.81
C THR A 30 3.79 4.66 5.06
N THR A 31 3.16 3.64 5.61
CA THR A 31 1.92 3.08 5.06
C THR A 31 0.89 2.79 6.15
N LEU A 32 -0.38 2.98 5.77
CA LEU A 32 -1.56 2.51 6.50
C LEU A 32 -2.39 1.67 5.55
N THR A 33 -2.86 0.52 6.00
CA THR A 33 -3.64 -0.39 5.16
C THR A 33 -4.93 -0.78 5.86
N ASN A 34 -6.04 -0.70 5.13
CA ASN A 34 -7.30 -1.31 5.50
C ASN A 34 -7.53 -2.49 4.55
N GLY A 35 -7.45 -3.71 5.07
CA GLY A 35 -7.63 -4.90 4.26
C GLY A 35 -6.86 -6.10 4.76
N GLU A 36 -6.73 -7.08 3.90
CA GLU A 36 -6.07 -8.35 4.16
C GLU A 36 -5.15 -8.74 3.00
N ASN A 37 -4.13 -9.51 3.30
CA ASN A 37 -3.21 -10.07 2.31
C ASN A 37 -3.20 -11.59 2.45
N THR A 38 -3.94 -12.27 1.58
CA THR A 38 -4.01 -13.74 1.58
C THR A 38 -2.74 -14.43 1.06
N PHE A 39 -1.83 -13.66 0.47
CA PHE A 39 -0.51 -14.13 0.03
C PHE A 39 0.62 -13.77 1.01
N TYR A 40 0.28 -13.51 2.27
CA TYR A 40 1.21 -13.00 3.27
C TYR A 40 2.51 -13.80 3.38
N GLU A 41 2.45 -15.11 3.57
CA GLU A 41 3.65 -15.95 3.71
C GLU A 41 4.54 -15.92 2.46
N LYS A 42 3.93 -15.95 1.27
CA LYS A 42 4.65 -15.83 0.01
C LYS A 42 5.37 -14.48 -0.10
N ASN A 43 4.68 -13.39 0.24
CA ASN A 43 5.25 -12.05 0.19
C ASN A 43 6.35 -11.87 1.23
N LYS A 44 6.16 -12.35 2.45
CA LYS A 44 7.15 -12.32 3.52
C LYS A 44 8.46 -12.98 3.07
N LEU A 45 8.39 -14.23 2.61
CA LEU A 45 9.56 -14.97 2.13
C LEU A 45 10.26 -14.27 0.95
N ALA A 46 9.49 -13.69 0.02
CA ALA A 46 10.05 -12.95 -1.10
C ALA A 46 10.78 -11.69 -0.63
N GLN A 47 10.20 -10.94 0.28
CA GLN A 47 10.79 -9.71 0.81
C GLN A 47 12.01 -9.99 1.68
N GLU A 48 12.00 -11.02 2.50
CA GLU A 48 13.18 -11.45 3.26
C GLU A 48 14.35 -11.79 2.34
N LYS A 49 14.11 -12.44 1.20
CA LYS A 49 15.14 -12.69 0.18
C LYS A 49 15.64 -11.39 -0.45
N LEU A 50 14.75 -10.46 -0.80
CA LEU A 50 15.13 -9.18 -1.41
C LEU A 50 15.95 -8.30 -0.45
N TYR A 51 15.62 -8.32 0.84
CA TYR A 51 16.34 -7.57 1.88
C TYR A 51 17.49 -8.36 2.53
N LYS A 52 17.75 -9.60 2.07
CA LYS A 52 18.84 -10.47 2.52
C LYS A 52 18.79 -10.81 4.01
N GLY A 53 17.63 -11.01 4.56
CA GLY A 53 17.48 -11.42 5.95
C GLY A 53 16.07 -11.28 6.50
N TYR A 54 15.94 -11.68 7.74
CA TYR A 54 14.69 -11.54 8.50
C TYR A 54 14.36 -10.06 8.74
N ILE A 55 13.15 -9.65 8.41
CA ILE A 55 12.68 -8.26 8.51
C ILE A 55 11.58 -8.05 9.56
N GLY A 56 11.33 -9.05 10.40
CA GLY A 56 10.45 -8.91 11.57
C GLY A 56 9.00 -8.64 11.25
N PHE A 57 8.44 -9.30 10.25
CA PHE A 57 7.01 -9.18 9.96
C PHE A 57 6.14 -9.82 11.04
N GLU A 58 5.23 -9.01 11.58
CA GLU A 58 4.20 -9.41 12.54
C GLU A 58 2.79 -9.06 12.04
N SER A 59 2.71 -8.41 10.88
CA SER A 59 1.45 -8.07 10.23
C SER A 59 1.59 -8.21 8.71
N ASP A 60 0.56 -8.74 8.07
CA ASP A 60 0.46 -8.84 6.62
C ASP A 60 0.55 -7.47 5.92
N SER A 61 0.10 -6.43 6.60
CA SER A 61 0.11 -5.07 6.10
C SER A 61 1.52 -4.46 5.97
N GLN A 62 2.52 -5.00 6.65
CA GLN A 62 3.91 -4.56 6.48
C GLN A 62 4.43 -4.86 5.07
N CYS A 63 3.89 -5.87 4.39
CA CYS A 63 4.25 -6.19 3.01
C CYS A 63 4.05 -5.01 2.05
N PHE A 64 3.03 -4.18 2.28
CA PHE A 64 2.78 -2.99 1.45
C PHE A 64 3.90 -1.96 1.57
N LEU A 65 4.38 -1.73 2.79
CA LEU A 65 5.48 -0.79 3.06
C LEU A 65 6.79 -1.26 2.42
N TYR A 66 7.15 -2.51 2.64
CA TYR A 66 8.40 -3.06 2.10
C TYR A 66 8.38 -3.11 0.58
N THR A 67 7.25 -3.43 -0.04
CA THR A 67 7.09 -3.35 -1.49
C THR A 67 7.22 -1.91 -2.01
N LEU A 68 6.60 -0.93 -1.33
CA LEU A 68 6.74 0.49 -1.71
C LEU A 68 8.20 0.95 -1.65
N HIS A 69 8.86 0.66 -0.55
CA HIS A 69 10.26 0.99 -0.36
C HIS A 69 11.14 0.28 -1.41
N TYR A 70 10.91 -1.00 -1.68
CA TYR A 70 11.68 -1.74 -2.67
C TYR A 70 11.53 -1.15 -4.07
N VAL A 71 10.31 -0.95 -4.53
CA VAL A 71 10.03 -0.42 -5.87
C VAL A 71 10.55 1.00 -6.04
N HIS A 72 10.28 1.89 -5.08
CA HIS A 72 10.61 3.30 -5.23
C HIS A 72 12.04 3.64 -4.82
N LYS A 73 12.52 3.12 -3.67
CA LYS A 73 13.85 3.44 -3.14
C LYS A 73 14.95 2.58 -3.73
N ILE A 74 14.74 1.26 -3.81
CA ILE A 74 15.79 0.32 -4.23
C ILE A 74 15.86 0.24 -5.75
N LEU A 75 14.74 -0.04 -6.41
CA LEU A 75 14.68 -0.12 -7.87
C LEU A 75 14.66 1.25 -8.56
N LYS A 76 14.35 2.32 -7.82
CA LYS A 76 14.19 3.70 -8.34
C LYS A 76 13.16 3.79 -9.48
N TRP A 77 12.15 2.96 -9.42
CA TRP A 77 11.09 2.99 -10.42
C TRP A 77 10.09 4.13 -10.15
N PRO A 78 9.47 4.68 -11.20
CA PRO A 78 8.37 5.63 -11.05
C PRO A 78 7.27 5.07 -10.16
N LEU A 79 6.74 5.90 -9.24
CA LEU A 79 5.76 5.51 -8.22
C LEU A 79 4.51 4.83 -8.81
N LYS A 80 4.10 5.19 -10.04
CA LYS A 80 2.97 4.56 -10.74
C LYS A 80 3.07 3.04 -10.86
N TYR A 81 4.29 2.49 -10.90
CA TYR A 81 4.50 1.05 -11.01
C TYR A 81 4.31 0.29 -9.70
N TYR A 82 4.32 0.97 -8.56
CA TYR A 82 4.03 0.35 -7.27
C TYR A 82 2.66 -0.37 -7.28
N LYS A 83 1.62 0.30 -7.80
CA LYS A 83 0.29 -0.32 -7.96
C LYS A 83 0.36 -1.60 -8.81
N HIS A 84 1.13 -1.58 -9.89
CA HIS A 84 1.20 -2.72 -10.82
C HIS A 84 2.01 -3.90 -10.27
N VAL A 85 2.85 -3.66 -9.28
CA VAL A 85 3.51 -4.74 -8.51
C VAL A 85 2.52 -5.34 -7.52
N LEU A 86 1.77 -4.52 -6.78
CA LEU A 86 0.80 -5.00 -5.80
C LEU A 86 -0.39 -5.72 -6.45
N THR A 87 -0.92 -5.13 -7.53
CA THR A 87 -2.17 -5.55 -8.16
C THR A 87 -1.97 -5.52 -9.68
N PRO A 88 -1.32 -6.54 -10.25
CA PRO A 88 -1.12 -6.60 -11.69
C PRO A 88 -2.45 -6.74 -12.42
N PHE A 89 -2.51 -6.17 -13.62
CA PHE A 89 -3.67 -6.30 -14.48
C PHE A 89 -3.93 -7.75 -14.88
N PRO A 90 -5.20 -8.15 -15.08
CA PRO A 90 -5.54 -9.31 -15.85
C PRO A 90 -4.92 -9.28 -17.25
N PHE A 91 -4.64 -10.43 -17.83
CA PHE A 91 -3.88 -10.51 -19.08
C PHE A 91 -4.60 -9.80 -20.24
N ASP A 92 -5.91 -9.97 -20.34
CA ASP A 92 -6.77 -9.34 -21.36
C ASP A 92 -6.83 -7.82 -21.28
N GLU A 93 -6.72 -7.25 -20.08
CA GLU A 93 -6.64 -5.81 -19.88
C GLU A 93 -5.22 -5.30 -20.23
N MET A 94 -4.21 -6.06 -19.88
CA MET A 94 -2.81 -5.70 -20.11
C MET A 94 -2.47 -5.66 -21.60
N GLU A 95 -3.04 -6.57 -22.41
CA GLU A 95 -2.84 -6.62 -23.85
C GLU A 95 -3.25 -5.34 -24.58
N LYS A 96 -4.23 -4.62 -24.06
CA LYS A 96 -4.79 -3.38 -24.65
C LYS A 96 -3.97 -2.13 -24.31
N ARG A 97 -2.91 -2.27 -23.53
CA ARG A 97 -2.18 -1.12 -23.00
C ARG A 97 -0.91 -0.82 -23.80
N PRO A 98 -0.58 0.47 -24.00
CA PRO A 98 0.63 0.87 -24.69
C PRO A 98 1.91 0.48 -23.94
N ASP A 99 1.84 0.35 -22.62
CA ASP A 99 2.94 -0.04 -21.72
C ASP A 99 2.97 -1.54 -21.39
N ARG A 100 2.25 -2.37 -22.18
CA ARG A 100 2.11 -3.82 -22.01
C ARG A 100 3.41 -4.53 -21.68
N LEU A 101 4.45 -4.35 -22.49
CA LEU A 101 5.73 -5.06 -22.30
C LEU A 101 6.40 -4.75 -20.96
N VAL A 102 6.24 -3.53 -20.45
CA VAL A 102 6.74 -3.15 -19.12
C VAL A 102 5.94 -3.85 -18.04
N LEU A 103 4.61 -3.87 -18.18
CA LEU A 103 3.71 -4.51 -17.21
C LEU A 103 3.90 -6.03 -17.16
N GLU A 104 4.10 -6.68 -18.29
CA GLU A 104 4.43 -8.12 -18.38
C GLU A 104 5.75 -8.44 -17.67
N ARG A 105 6.77 -7.61 -17.84
CA ARG A 105 8.04 -7.76 -17.14
C ARG A 105 7.91 -7.55 -15.64
N ILE A 106 7.13 -6.56 -15.20
CA ILE A 106 6.83 -6.34 -13.79
C ILE A 106 6.15 -7.59 -13.21
N LYS A 107 5.09 -8.07 -13.87
CA LYS A 107 4.33 -9.24 -13.45
C LYS A 107 5.21 -10.50 -13.36
N SER A 108 6.09 -10.73 -14.32
CA SER A 108 6.96 -11.91 -14.32
C SER A 108 8.10 -11.82 -13.30
N SER A 109 8.71 -10.66 -13.14
CA SER A 109 9.89 -10.50 -12.27
C SER A 109 9.54 -10.31 -10.79
N LEU A 110 8.38 -9.70 -10.49
CA LEU A 110 7.94 -9.38 -9.13
C LEU A 110 6.63 -10.09 -8.73
N ALA A 111 6.29 -11.19 -9.37
CA ALA A 111 5.09 -11.99 -9.09
C ALA A 111 4.94 -12.41 -7.62
N ASN A 112 6.07 -12.54 -6.90
CA ASN A 112 6.06 -12.90 -5.48
C ASN A 112 5.73 -11.73 -4.55
N LEU A 113 5.66 -10.50 -5.07
CA LEU A 113 5.24 -9.31 -4.33
C LEU A 113 3.78 -8.94 -4.60
N GLU A 114 3.10 -9.65 -5.50
CA GLU A 114 1.67 -9.47 -5.71
C GLU A 114 0.89 -9.75 -4.43
N ILE A 115 0.00 -8.82 -4.09
CA ILE A 115 -0.86 -8.92 -2.93
C ILE A 115 -2.26 -9.33 -3.39
N ASN A 116 -2.81 -10.34 -2.76
CA ASN A 116 -4.16 -10.80 -3.01
C ASN A 116 -5.03 -10.58 -1.77
N GLY A 117 -6.23 -10.07 -1.99
CA GLY A 117 -7.21 -9.74 -0.96
C GLY A 117 -7.76 -8.33 -1.11
N PRO A 118 -8.87 -8.03 -0.40
CA PRO A 118 -9.47 -6.72 -0.41
C PRO A 118 -8.58 -5.74 0.38
N ASN A 119 -8.12 -4.68 -0.26
CA ASN A 119 -7.26 -3.71 0.41
C ASN A 119 -7.34 -2.30 -0.16
N THR A 120 -7.10 -1.33 0.71
CA THR A 120 -6.72 0.03 0.35
C THR A 120 -5.54 0.44 1.21
N THR A 121 -4.54 1.04 0.58
CA THR A 121 -3.31 1.47 1.25
C THR A 121 -3.06 2.95 0.99
N ILE A 122 -2.88 3.70 2.06
CA ILE A 122 -2.39 5.07 2.01
C ILE A 122 -0.90 5.02 2.31
N GLY A 123 -0.10 5.66 1.48
CA GLY A 123 1.34 5.77 1.67
C GLY A 123 1.81 7.22 1.70
N VAL A 124 2.90 7.46 2.41
CA VAL A 124 3.61 8.74 2.43
C VAL A 124 5.09 8.49 2.16
N LEU A 125 5.65 9.23 1.24
CA LEU A 125 7.06 9.17 0.86
C LEU A 125 7.88 10.18 1.67
N PRO A 126 9.22 10.04 1.71
CA PRO A 126 10.10 10.96 2.44
C PRO A 126 10.02 12.42 2.00
N ASP A 127 9.63 12.68 0.75
CA ASP A 127 9.45 14.03 0.19
C ASP A 127 8.07 14.65 0.51
N GLY A 128 7.21 13.91 1.21
CA GLY A 128 5.84 14.33 1.54
C GLY A 128 4.81 13.97 0.47
N THR A 129 5.19 13.28 -0.61
CA THR A 129 4.23 12.77 -1.59
C THR A 129 3.31 11.75 -0.92
N MET A 130 2.00 11.95 -1.04
CA MET A 130 0.98 11.00 -0.59
C MET A 130 0.47 10.18 -1.78
N LEU A 131 0.20 8.92 -1.53
CA LEU A 131 -0.41 8.00 -2.49
C LEU A 131 -1.57 7.24 -1.85
N ASN A 132 -2.52 6.83 -2.67
CA ASN A 132 -3.54 5.87 -2.31
C ASN A 132 -3.63 4.80 -3.39
N VAL A 133 -3.55 3.53 -2.98
CA VAL A 133 -3.66 2.37 -3.87
C VAL A 133 -4.72 1.43 -3.33
N MET A 134 -5.57 0.93 -4.22
CA MET A 134 -6.66 0.01 -3.90
C MET A 134 -6.50 -1.30 -4.68
N ASP A 135 -7.09 -2.37 -4.17
CA ASP A 135 -7.24 -3.60 -4.94
C ASP A 135 -8.02 -3.38 -6.24
N SER A 136 -7.92 -4.32 -7.18
CA SER A 136 -8.52 -4.20 -8.51
C SER A 136 -10.05 -4.06 -8.46
N LYS A 137 -10.70 -4.67 -7.48
CA LYS A 137 -12.17 -4.64 -7.30
C LYS A 137 -12.64 -3.49 -6.42
N LYS A 138 -11.71 -2.73 -5.80
CA LYS A 138 -12.00 -1.60 -4.90
C LYS A 138 -12.94 -1.99 -3.75
N LEU A 139 -12.69 -3.14 -3.15
CA LEU A 139 -13.56 -3.71 -2.11
C LEU A 139 -13.44 -3.00 -0.77
N ARG A 140 -12.31 -2.37 -0.47
CA ARG A 140 -12.14 -1.51 0.69
C ARG A 140 -12.28 -0.05 0.28
N PRO A 141 -13.17 0.72 0.94
CA PRO A 141 -13.45 2.09 0.54
C PRO A 141 -12.29 3.03 0.83
N THR A 142 -12.21 4.08 0.04
CA THR A 142 -11.37 5.25 0.30
C THR A 142 -12.12 6.50 -0.16
N VAL A 143 -12.14 7.49 0.70
CA VAL A 143 -12.70 8.81 0.46
C VAL A 143 -11.56 9.81 0.42
N VAL A 144 -11.50 10.62 -0.62
CA VAL A 144 -10.53 11.72 -0.75
C VAL A 144 -11.31 13.01 -0.80
N CYS A 145 -11.00 13.92 0.12
CA CYS A 145 -11.64 15.22 0.22
C CYS A 145 -10.58 16.30 0.21
N LYS A 146 -10.94 17.45 -0.35
CA LYS A 146 -10.08 18.63 -0.39
C LYS A 146 -10.87 19.86 -0.01
N ASP A 147 -10.27 20.68 0.87
CA ASP A 147 -10.76 22.02 1.18
C ASP A 147 -9.54 22.97 1.30
N GLY A 148 -9.49 23.96 0.42
CA GLY A 148 -8.33 24.82 0.27
C GLY A 148 -7.04 24.03 0.03
N ASP A 149 -6.06 24.20 0.93
CA ASP A 149 -4.79 23.48 0.88
C ASP A 149 -4.79 22.17 1.67
N MET A 150 -5.90 21.83 2.33
CA MET A 150 -6.03 20.60 3.10
C MET A 150 -6.55 19.46 2.23
N VAL A 151 -5.87 18.32 2.28
CA VAL A 151 -6.32 17.07 1.65
C VAL A 151 -6.49 16.01 2.75
N VAL A 152 -7.65 15.40 2.80
CA VAL A 152 -7.99 14.31 3.71
C VAL A 152 -8.23 13.03 2.93
N VAL A 153 -7.54 11.96 3.33
CA VAL A 153 -7.76 10.61 2.78
C VAL A 153 -8.17 9.71 3.95
N THR A 154 -9.35 9.13 3.86
CA THR A 154 -9.93 8.29 4.94
C THR A 154 -10.72 7.13 4.36
N SER A 155 -10.98 6.11 5.18
CA SER A 155 -11.80 4.97 4.78
C SER A 155 -13.29 5.27 4.70
N GLU A 156 -13.77 6.34 5.39
CA GLU A 156 -15.19 6.61 5.53
C GLU A 156 -15.52 8.11 5.41
N VAL A 157 -16.73 8.40 4.91
CA VAL A 157 -17.21 9.79 4.76
C VAL A 157 -17.34 10.49 6.11
N CYS A 158 -17.79 9.77 7.16
CA CYS A 158 -17.91 10.35 8.49
C CYS A 158 -16.57 10.87 9.01
N GLY A 159 -15.47 10.12 8.83
CA GLY A 159 -14.14 10.57 9.20
C GLY A 159 -13.69 11.84 8.44
N ALA A 160 -14.06 11.95 7.17
CA ALA A 160 -13.80 13.17 6.41
C ALA A 160 -14.63 14.37 6.91
N ASN A 161 -15.89 14.15 7.29
CA ASN A 161 -16.77 15.21 7.81
C ASN A 161 -16.30 15.74 9.16
N GLU A 162 -15.72 14.90 10.03
CA GLU A 162 -15.15 15.35 11.29
C GLU A 162 -13.95 16.29 11.12
N ILE A 163 -13.17 16.07 10.05
CA ILE A 163 -11.98 16.88 9.77
C ILE A 163 -12.33 18.12 8.92
N LEU A 164 -13.26 17.97 7.98
CA LEU A 164 -13.70 19.00 7.04
C LEU A 164 -15.25 19.16 7.10
N PRO A 165 -15.79 19.75 8.17
CA PRO A 165 -17.26 19.76 8.40
C PRO A 165 -18.02 20.65 7.41
N ASN A 166 -17.38 21.60 6.76
CA ASN A 166 -18.02 22.61 5.90
C ASN A 166 -17.75 22.40 4.39
N ARG A 167 -17.38 21.23 3.98
CA ARG A 167 -17.09 20.91 2.57
C ARG A 167 -18.36 20.71 1.74
#